data_ccfc273b86e082d7309d5e60947f02f1
#
_entry.id   ccfc273b86e082d7309d5e60947f02f1
#
_cell.length_a   1.000
_cell.length_b   1.000
_cell.length_c   1.000
_cell.angle_alpha   90.00
_cell.angle_beta   90.00
_cell.angle_gamma   90.00
#
_symmetry.space_group_name_H-M   'P 1'
#
loop_
_entity.id
_entity.type
_entity.pdbx_description
1 polymer ?
#
loop_
_entity_poly.entity_id
_entity_poly.type
_entity_poly.pdbx_seq_one_letter_code
_entity_poly.pdbx_strand_id
1 'polypeptide(L)'
;SPSARKAAATKTEVKHGPEIVLAAPDTVGGTSVNEALANRRSWREYAAAPLTLEELSGVVWAAAGINRPGTDRLTAPSALALYPVRVYAFFAEGVYRYDARAHKLVRVLEGDRRKLTGMQDFVFAAPLNLVYLADRTVYEGRNIPAEHVRYLCGQDAAGYAENVNLYTAGHGLRSITRGSVPEAELLAALGLEPARWFVALAQTVGK
;
A
#
# COMPACT_ATOMS: atom_id res chain seq x y z
N SER A 1 -34.70 6.17 19.71
CA SER A 1 -33.49 5.80 18.99
C SER A 1 -32.39 5.51 19.97
N PRO A 2 -31.82 4.30 20.06
CA PRO A 2 -30.61 4.10 20.83
C PRO A 2 -29.43 4.61 20.02
N SER A 3 -28.82 5.68 20.46
CA SER A 3 -27.51 6.14 20.06
C SER A 3 -26.51 5.04 20.39
N ALA A 4 -26.09 4.26 19.38
CA ALA A 4 -24.98 3.35 19.53
C ALA A 4 -23.73 4.19 19.81
N ARG A 5 -23.28 4.21 21.05
CA ARG A 5 -21.93 4.68 21.42
C ARG A 5 -20.95 3.84 20.64
N LYS A 6 -20.32 4.47 19.64
CA LYS A 6 -19.16 3.91 18.94
C LYS A 6 -18.10 3.65 20.00
N ALA A 7 -17.85 2.39 20.34
CA ALA A 7 -16.78 2.02 21.25
C ALA A 7 -15.48 2.66 20.69
N ALA A 8 -14.72 3.35 21.55
CA ALA A 8 -13.44 3.91 21.17
C ALA A 8 -12.58 2.76 20.62
N ALA A 9 -12.22 2.81 19.35
CA ALA A 9 -11.39 1.80 18.72
C ALA A 9 -10.08 1.70 19.52
N THR A 10 -9.74 0.50 19.96
CA THR A 10 -8.50 0.22 20.68
C THR A 10 -7.33 0.58 19.75
N LYS A 11 -6.51 1.55 20.15
CA LYS A 11 -5.32 1.95 19.39
C LYS A 11 -4.20 0.99 19.70
N THR A 12 -3.95 0.02 18.82
CA THR A 12 -2.88 -0.97 19.00
C THR A 12 -1.61 -0.48 18.31
N GLU A 13 -0.50 -0.53 19.02
CA GLU A 13 0.81 -0.22 18.46
C GLU A 13 1.28 -1.32 17.50
N VAL A 14 1.93 -0.93 16.41
CA VAL A 14 2.55 -1.88 15.48
C VAL A 14 3.84 -2.42 16.07
N LYS A 15 3.95 -3.74 16.20
CA LYS A 15 5.17 -4.42 16.62
C LYS A 15 5.97 -4.87 15.40
N HIS A 16 7.10 -4.20 15.18
CA HIS A 16 7.99 -4.45 14.03
C HIS A 16 8.89 -5.67 14.27
N GLY A 17 8.32 -6.87 14.15
CA GLY A 17 9.04 -8.15 14.17
C GLY A 17 9.33 -8.68 12.76
N PRO A 18 9.71 -9.97 12.63
CA PRO A 18 9.88 -10.64 11.33
C PRO A 18 8.58 -10.66 10.50
N GLU A 19 7.45 -10.66 11.18
CA GLU A 19 6.11 -10.55 10.60
C GLU A 19 5.28 -9.56 11.42
N ILE A 20 4.35 -8.88 10.74
CA ILE A 20 3.31 -8.07 11.37
C ILE A 20 1.97 -8.71 10.96
N VAL A 21 1.33 -9.38 11.91
CA VAL A 21 -0.03 -9.90 11.71
C VAL A 21 -1.00 -8.72 11.75
N LEU A 22 -1.74 -8.53 10.69
CA LEU A 22 -2.65 -7.40 10.54
C LEU A 22 -4.00 -7.68 11.20
N ALA A 23 -4.67 -6.62 11.63
CA ALA A 23 -6.04 -6.72 12.14
C ALA A 23 -7.01 -7.01 11.00
N ALA A 24 -8.10 -7.71 11.31
CA ALA A 24 -9.19 -7.90 10.34
C ALA A 24 -9.69 -6.54 9.83
N PRO A 25 -9.94 -6.41 8.51
CA PRO A 25 -10.38 -5.15 7.95
C PRO A 25 -11.78 -4.77 8.48
N ASP A 26 -11.94 -3.50 8.84
CA ASP A 26 -13.28 -2.94 9.11
C ASP A 26 -13.96 -2.61 7.78
N THR A 27 -14.98 -3.39 7.44
CA THR A 27 -15.71 -3.26 6.18
C THR A 27 -16.97 -2.37 6.28
N VAL A 28 -17.23 -1.82 7.47
CA VAL A 28 -18.44 -1.02 7.74
C VAL A 28 -18.16 0.34 8.36
N GLY A 29 -16.93 0.57 8.82
CA GLY A 29 -16.51 1.83 9.43
C GLY A 29 -16.09 2.89 8.43
N GLY A 30 -15.67 4.05 8.96
CA GLY A 30 -15.22 5.18 8.16
C GLY A 30 -16.35 6.12 7.72
N THR A 31 -16.02 7.03 6.81
CA THR A 31 -17.02 7.93 6.17
C THR A 31 -17.62 7.27 4.93
N SER A 32 -18.65 7.87 4.37
CA SER A 32 -19.18 7.43 3.08
C SER A 32 -18.13 7.62 1.96
N VAL A 33 -18.26 6.86 0.88
CA VAL A 33 -17.41 7.05 -0.32
C VAL A 33 -17.50 8.48 -0.84
N ASN A 34 -18.67 9.08 -0.83
CA ASN A 34 -18.88 10.45 -1.29
C ASN A 34 -18.11 11.47 -0.43
N GLU A 35 -18.11 11.29 0.89
CA GLU A 35 -17.33 12.14 1.79
C GLU A 35 -15.83 11.92 1.61
N ALA A 36 -15.38 10.69 1.43
CA ALA A 36 -13.98 10.37 1.14
C ALA A 36 -13.51 11.03 -0.16
N LEU A 37 -14.31 10.95 -1.23
CA LEU A 37 -14.05 11.64 -2.50
C LEU A 37 -13.96 13.16 -2.33
N ALA A 38 -14.87 13.76 -1.57
CA ALA A 38 -14.89 15.19 -1.30
C ALA A 38 -13.69 15.66 -0.47
N ASN A 39 -13.17 14.82 0.41
CA ASN A 39 -12.08 15.14 1.33
C ASN A 39 -10.69 14.75 0.81
N ARG A 40 -10.61 13.86 -0.18
CA ARG A 40 -9.34 13.38 -0.73
C ARG A 40 -8.46 14.54 -1.23
N ARG A 41 -7.22 14.56 -0.76
CA ARG A 41 -6.20 15.54 -1.17
C ARG A 41 -4.83 14.89 -1.23
N SER A 42 -3.93 15.46 -2.01
CA SER A 42 -2.51 15.11 -2.00
C SER A 42 -1.79 15.91 -0.91
N TRP A 43 -1.36 15.23 0.14
CA TRP A 43 -0.70 15.83 1.29
C TRP A 43 0.82 15.76 1.17
N ARG A 44 1.51 16.81 1.57
CA ARG A 44 2.98 16.89 1.60
C ARG A 44 3.54 17.21 2.98
N GLU A 45 2.69 17.17 3.98
CA GLU A 45 3.05 17.37 5.38
C GLU A 45 2.51 16.22 6.21
N TYR A 46 3.38 15.61 6.99
CA TYR A 46 3.08 14.44 7.80
C TYR A 46 3.65 14.59 9.20
N ALA A 47 2.86 14.21 10.21
CA ALA A 47 3.37 14.02 11.55
C ALA A 47 4.27 12.76 11.60
N ALA A 48 5.28 12.78 12.48
CA ALA A 48 6.14 11.61 12.71
C ALA A 48 5.43 10.48 13.46
N ALA A 49 4.22 10.70 13.98
CA ALA A 49 3.45 9.73 14.73
C ALA A 49 3.15 8.48 13.87
N PRO A 50 3.43 7.27 14.35
CA PRO A 50 3.18 6.03 13.62
C PRO A 50 1.67 5.80 13.43
N LEU A 51 1.34 5.01 12.42
CA LEU A 51 -0.01 4.47 12.27
C LEU A 51 -0.26 3.43 13.36
N THR A 52 -1.49 3.33 13.83
CA THR A 52 -1.91 2.20 14.65
C THR A 52 -1.97 0.92 13.80
N LEU A 53 -2.03 -0.24 14.45
CA LEU A 53 -2.18 -1.51 13.73
C LEU A 53 -3.47 -1.53 12.90
N GLU A 54 -4.56 -0.99 13.43
CA GLU A 54 -5.85 -0.91 12.76
C GLU A 54 -5.78 0.00 11.51
N GLU A 55 -5.15 1.17 11.64
CA GLU A 55 -4.92 2.11 10.53
C GLU A 55 -4.05 1.48 9.43
N LEU A 56 -2.92 0.87 9.83
CA LEU A 56 -2.03 0.17 8.90
C LEU A 56 -2.75 -0.96 8.18
N SER A 57 -3.48 -1.79 8.92
CA SER A 57 -4.20 -2.94 8.39
C SER A 57 -5.24 -2.52 7.36
N GLY A 58 -5.99 -1.46 7.65
CA GLY A 58 -6.97 -0.90 6.73
C GLY A 58 -6.35 -0.30 5.48
N VAL A 59 -5.24 0.43 5.60
CA VAL A 59 -4.49 1.00 4.47
C VAL A 59 -4.02 -0.10 3.52
N VAL A 60 -3.38 -1.13 4.04
CA VAL A 60 -2.82 -2.22 3.22
C VAL A 60 -3.91 -3.08 2.60
N TRP A 61 -4.99 -3.36 3.36
CA TRP A 61 -6.14 -4.06 2.84
C TRP A 61 -6.86 -3.25 1.74
N ALA A 62 -7.03 -1.95 1.92
CA ALA A 62 -7.61 -1.09 0.88
C ALA A 62 -6.82 -1.15 -0.41
N ALA A 63 -5.48 -1.15 -0.33
CA ALA A 63 -4.62 -1.26 -1.50
C ALA A 63 -4.84 -2.57 -2.27
N ALA A 64 -4.67 -3.72 -1.60
CA ALA A 64 -4.58 -5.01 -2.26
C ALA A 64 -5.07 -6.19 -1.40
N GLY A 65 -6.00 -5.96 -0.50
CA GLY A 65 -6.59 -7.03 0.31
C GLY A 65 -7.53 -7.92 -0.47
N ILE A 66 -7.66 -9.17 -0.06
CA ILE A 66 -8.67 -10.08 -0.60
C ILE A 66 -10.02 -9.69 -0.01
N ASN A 67 -10.97 -9.32 -0.87
CA ASN A 67 -12.32 -8.95 -0.46
C ASN A 67 -13.40 -10.00 -0.80
N ARG A 68 -13.00 -11.09 -1.41
CA ARG A 68 -13.84 -12.26 -1.72
C ARG A 68 -13.19 -13.51 -1.14
N PRO A 69 -13.54 -13.90 0.10
CA PRO A 69 -12.95 -15.06 0.77
C PRO A 69 -13.00 -16.31 -0.09
N GLY A 70 -11.94 -17.12 -0.04
CA GLY A 70 -11.79 -18.33 -0.86
C GLY A 70 -11.35 -18.08 -2.30
N THR A 71 -11.04 -16.83 -2.67
CA THR A 71 -10.50 -16.46 -3.97
C THR A 71 -9.21 -15.63 -3.81
N ASP A 72 -8.52 -15.35 -4.93
CA ASP A 72 -7.39 -14.41 -4.99
C ASP A 72 -7.83 -13.01 -5.50
N ARG A 73 -9.12 -12.72 -5.47
CA ARG A 73 -9.67 -11.45 -5.95
C ARG A 73 -9.49 -10.35 -4.92
N LEU A 74 -8.90 -9.24 -5.37
CA LEU A 74 -8.51 -8.12 -4.51
C LEU A 74 -9.55 -7.00 -4.49
N THR A 75 -9.35 -6.04 -3.61
CA THR A 75 -10.13 -4.80 -3.50
C THR A 75 -10.07 -3.94 -4.77
N ALA A 76 -8.98 -4.04 -5.53
CA ALA A 76 -8.81 -3.39 -6.82
C ALA A 76 -8.88 -4.40 -7.98
N PRO A 77 -9.34 -4.01 -9.17
CA PRO A 77 -9.33 -4.87 -10.34
C PRO A 77 -7.92 -5.02 -10.90
N SER A 78 -7.71 -6.08 -11.69
CA SER A 78 -6.51 -6.28 -12.48
C SER A 78 -6.88 -6.87 -13.84
N ALA A 79 -6.21 -6.42 -14.89
CA ALA A 79 -6.40 -6.95 -16.23
C ALA A 79 -6.16 -8.47 -16.23
N LEU A 80 -7.10 -9.23 -16.80
CA LEU A 80 -7.09 -10.68 -16.83
C LEU A 80 -7.02 -11.35 -15.43
N ALA A 81 -7.25 -10.60 -14.37
CA ALA A 81 -7.10 -11.02 -12.98
C ALA A 81 -5.71 -11.59 -12.65
N LEU A 82 -4.67 -11.02 -13.25
CA LEU A 82 -3.29 -11.50 -13.09
C LEU A 82 -2.59 -10.95 -11.86
N TYR A 83 -3.01 -9.77 -11.36
CA TYR A 83 -2.47 -9.14 -10.16
C TYR A 83 -0.94 -9.11 -10.10
N PRO A 84 -0.28 -8.45 -11.08
CA PRO A 84 1.19 -8.40 -11.14
C PRO A 84 1.82 -7.55 -10.05
N VAL A 85 1.04 -6.64 -9.44
CA VAL A 85 1.55 -5.63 -8.53
C VAL A 85 1.59 -6.15 -7.10
N ARG A 86 2.76 -6.02 -6.45
CA ARG A 86 3.00 -6.37 -5.05
C ARG A 86 3.14 -5.11 -4.22
N VAL A 87 2.62 -5.13 -3.01
CA VAL A 87 2.69 -4.00 -2.06
C VAL A 87 3.85 -4.20 -1.11
N TYR A 88 4.77 -3.24 -1.09
CA TYR A 88 5.88 -3.18 -0.15
C TYR A 88 5.69 -1.97 0.77
N ALA A 89 5.79 -2.19 2.07
CA ALA A 89 5.62 -1.18 3.10
C ALA A 89 6.98 -0.82 3.72
N PHE A 90 7.35 0.45 3.63
CA PHE A 90 8.62 0.99 4.12
C PHE A 90 8.36 1.79 5.40
N PHE A 91 8.91 1.32 6.50
CA PHE A 91 8.91 1.97 7.82
C PHE A 91 10.33 2.38 8.22
N ALA A 92 10.48 3.15 9.29
CA ALA A 92 11.78 3.41 9.90
C ALA A 92 12.48 2.11 10.37
N GLU A 93 11.72 1.11 10.76
CA GLU A 93 12.19 -0.17 11.32
C GLU A 93 12.57 -1.19 10.25
N GLY A 94 12.02 -1.08 9.05
CA GLY A 94 12.30 -2.03 7.98
C GLY A 94 11.35 -1.97 6.80
N VAL A 95 11.57 -2.87 5.86
CA VAL A 95 10.76 -3.04 4.65
C VAL A 95 10.03 -4.38 4.73
N TYR A 96 8.74 -4.34 4.43
CA TYR A 96 7.85 -5.48 4.51
C TYR A 96 7.11 -5.68 3.20
N ARG A 97 6.90 -6.94 2.84
CA ARG A 97 6.04 -7.31 1.72
C ARG A 97 4.68 -7.78 2.25
N TYR A 98 3.61 -7.30 1.63
CA TYR A 98 2.25 -7.72 1.99
C TYR A 98 1.94 -9.11 1.43
N ASP A 99 1.47 -9.98 2.31
CA ASP A 99 0.85 -11.27 1.99
C ASP A 99 -0.66 -11.15 2.18
N ALA A 100 -1.39 -11.00 1.08
CA ALA A 100 -2.83 -10.81 1.12
C ALA A 100 -3.60 -12.06 1.60
N ARG A 101 -3.08 -13.26 1.32
CA ARG A 101 -3.73 -14.51 1.75
C ARG A 101 -3.67 -14.71 3.25
N ALA A 102 -2.51 -14.42 3.84
CA ALA A 102 -2.31 -14.51 5.28
C ALA A 102 -2.69 -13.21 6.00
N HIS A 103 -2.99 -12.13 5.27
CA HIS A 103 -3.24 -10.78 5.80
C HIS A 103 -2.17 -10.37 6.81
N LYS A 104 -0.92 -10.42 6.37
CA LYS A 104 0.24 -10.04 7.17
C LYS A 104 1.30 -9.33 6.33
N LEU A 105 2.19 -8.63 6.99
CA LEU A 105 3.40 -8.08 6.40
C LEU A 105 4.59 -8.95 6.80
N VAL A 106 5.41 -9.34 5.83
CA VAL A 106 6.61 -10.16 6.03
C VAL A 106 7.84 -9.30 5.78
N ARG A 107 8.74 -9.19 6.77
CA ARG A 107 9.94 -8.39 6.66
C ARG A 107 10.89 -8.96 5.61
N VAL A 108 11.31 -8.11 4.69
CA VAL A 108 12.26 -8.45 3.63
C VAL A 108 13.60 -7.74 3.81
N LEU A 109 13.64 -6.65 4.57
CA LEU A 109 14.85 -5.89 4.84
C LEU A 109 14.73 -5.15 6.18
N GLU A 110 15.80 -5.12 6.96
CA GLU A 110 15.88 -4.39 8.22
C GLU A 110 16.35 -2.94 8.03
N GLY A 111 15.98 -2.10 8.98
CA GLY A 111 16.41 -0.71 9.07
C GLY A 111 15.68 0.23 8.13
N ASP A 112 15.93 1.51 8.32
CA ASP A 112 15.25 2.59 7.59
C ASP A 112 15.73 2.67 6.14
N ARG A 113 14.83 2.39 5.22
CA ARG A 113 15.04 2.48 3.77
C ARG A 113 14.07 3.43 3.08
N ARG A 114 13.36 4.28 3.85
CA ARG A 114 12.35 5.19 3.29
C ARG A 114 12.93 6.14 2.23
N LYS A 115 14.22 6.50 2.32
CA LYS A 115 14.92 7.31 1.32
C LYS A 115 14.98 6.67 -0.08
N LEU A 116 14.79 5.36 -0.18
CA LEU A 116 14.72 4.66 -1.46
C LEU A 116 13.36 4.77 -2.14
N THR A 117 12.36 5.37 -1.47
CA THR A 117 10.99 5.43 -1.99
C THR A 117 10.62 6.76 -2.64
N GLY A 118 11.50 7.74 -2.64
CA GLY A 118 11.22 9.05 -3.25
C GLY A 118 12.37 10.03 -3.12
N MET A 119 12.14 11.25 -3.62
CA MET A 119 13.15 12.30 -3.72
C MET A 119 12.82 13.53 -2.86
N GLN A 120 11.68 13.57 -2.21
CA GLN A 120 11.17 14.74 -1.48
C GLN A 120 11.26 14.53 0.04
N ASP A 121 11.54 15.59 0.79
CA ASP A 121 11.78 15.51 2.24
C ASP A 121 10.62 14.90 3.03
N PHE A 122 9.37 15.20 2.65
CA PHE A 122 8.21 14.65 3.34
C PHE A 122 8.13 13.12 3.27
N VAL A 123 8.71 12.51 2.23
CA VAL A 123 8.78 11.05 2.06
C VAL A 123 9.59 10.42 3.19
N PHE A 124 10.66 11.10 3.62
CA PHE A 124 11.57 10.59 4.64
C PHE A 124 11.03 10.80 6.06
N ALA A 125 10.16 11.78 6.23
CA ALA A 125 9.55 12.10 7.53
C ALA A 125 8.29 11.28 7.82
N ALA A 126 7.55 10.90 6.80
CA ALA A 126 6.29 10.16 6.95
C ALA A 126 6.51 8.77 7.55
N PRO A 127 5.57 8.29 8.39
CA PRO A 127 5.72 7.01 9.08
C PRO A 127 5.67 5.80 8.14
N LEU A 128 5.03 5.92 6.98
CA LEU A 128 4.84 4.83 6.02
C LEU A 128 4.97 5.33 4.58
N ASN A 129 5.73 4.58 3.78
CA ASN A 129 5.69 4.69 2.33
C ASN A 129 5.36 3.33 1.73
N LEU A 130 4.38 3.29 0.83
CA LEU A 130 4.06 2.12 0.04
C LEU A 130 4.77 2.21 -1.31
N VAL A 131 5.32 1.11 -1.77
CA VAL A 131 5.86 0.97 -3.13
C VAL A 131 5.14 -0.19 -3.81
N TYR A 132 4.61 0.09 -4.97
CA TYR A 132 3.88 -0.87 -5.80
C TYR A 132 4.84 -1.41 -6.85
N LEU A 133 5.34 -2.63 -6.61
CA LEU A 133 6.32 -3.32 -7.45
C LEU A 133 5.61 -4.30 -8.37
N ALA A 134 5.86 -4.16 -9.67
CA ALA A 134 5.25 -4.99 -10.69
C ALA A 134 6.18 -6.15 -11.10
N ASP A 135 5.62 -7.34 -11.16
CA ASP A 135 6.27 -8.57 -11.60
C ASP A 135 5.88 -8.87 -13.06
N ARG A 136 6.82 -8.70 -14.00
CA ARG A 136 6.59 -8.96 -15.42
C ARG A 136 6.32 -10.43 -15.72
N THR A 137 6.80 -11.35 -14.89
CA THR A 137 6.72 -12.79 -15.18
C THR A 137 5.28 -13.31 -15.22
N VAL A 138 4.33 -12.61 -14.59
CA VAL A 138 2.91 -13.00 -14.67
C VAL A 138 2.33 -12.92 -16.09
N TYR A 139 3.01 -12.20 -16.99
CA TYR A 139 2.60 -12.05 -18.40
C TYR A 139 3.34 -12.99 -19.36
N GLU A 140 4.28 -13.79 -18.86
CA GLU A 140 5.02 -14.74 -19.69
C GLU A 140 4.07 -15.70 -20.41
N GLY A 141 4.37 -15.97 -21.69
CA GLY A 141 3.55 -16.81 -22.56
C GLY A 141 2.21 -16.22 -23.01
N ARG A 142 1.90 -14.95 -22.69
CA ARG A 142 0.63 -14.31 -23.04
C ARG A 142 0.66 -13.45 -24.29
N ASN A 143 1.79 -13.36 -24.96
CA ASN A 143 1.97 -12.57 -26.20
C ASN A 143 1.54 -11.10 -26.06
N ILE A 144 1.88 -10.48 -24.91
CA ILE A 144 1.60 -9.07 -24.63
C ILE A 144 2.91 -8.27 -24.77
N PRO A 145 2.94 -7.20 -25.60
CA PRO A 145 4.13 -6.37 -25.75
C PRO A 145 4.60 -5.74 -24.43
N ALA A 146 5.91 -5.58 -24.27
CA ALA A 146 6.51 -5.09 -23.02
C ALA A 146 6.01 -3.71 -22.58
N GLU A 147 5.81 -2.80 -23.54
CA GLU A 147 5.22 -1.48 -23.28
C GLU A 147 3.78 -1.58 -22.79
N HIS A 148 3.01 -2.54 -23.29
CA HIS A 148 1.65 -2.77 -22.83
C HIS A 148 1.59 -3.39 -21.43
N VAL A 149 2.55 -4.26 -21.10
CA VAL A 149 2.71 -4.79 -19.73
C VAL A 149 2.90 -3.65 -18.73
N ARG A 150 3.79 -2.68 -19.04
CA ARG A 150 4.03 -1.53 -18.18
C ARG A 150 2.77 -0.67 -18.01
N TYR A 151 2.01 -0.49 -19.07
CA TYR A 151 0.72 0.22 -19.03
C TYR A 151 -0.30 -0.48 -18.13
N LEU A 152 -0.48 -1.80 -18.28
CA LEU A 152 -1.42 -2.59 -17.46
C LEU A 152 -1.03 -2.56 -15.97
N CYS A 153 0.25 -2.72 -15.67
CA CYS A 153 0.74 -2.64 -14.29
C CYS A 153 0.53 -1.25 -13.67
N GLY A 154 0.70 -0.19 -14.46
CA GLY A 154 0.42 1.17 -14.04
C GLY A 154 -1.05 1.39 -13.69
N GLN A 155 -1.96 0.83 -14.47
CA GLN A 155 -3.40 0.86 -14.19
C GLN A 155 -3.74 0.13 -12.88
N ASP A 156 -3.20 -1.06 -12.68
CA ASP A 156 -3.42 -1.83 -11.45
C ASP A 156 -2.91 -1.06 -10.22
N ALA A 157 -1.68 -0.55 -10.30
CA ALA A 157 -1.08 0.23 -9.22
C ALA A 157 -1.86 1.53 -8.92
N ALA A 158 -2.40 2.19 -9.94
CA ALA A 158 -3.25 3.36 -9.78
C ALA A 158 -4.55 3.01 -9.04
N GLY A 159 -5.13 1.86 -9.31
CA GLY A 159 -6.28 1.33 -8.56
C GLY A 159 -5.96 1.11 -7.09
N TYR A 160 -4.82 0.48 -6.80
CA TYR A 160 -4.35 0.29 -5.41
C TYR A 160 -4.15 1.63 -4.70
N ALA A 161 -3.47 2.56 -5.36
CA ALA A 161 -3.18 3.87 -4.79
C ALA A 161 -4.45 4.69 -4.53
N GLU A 162 -5.42 4.67 -5.43
CA GLU A 162 -6.66 5.41 -5.22
C GLU A 162 -7.52 4.79 -4.11
N ASN A 163 -7.56 3.47 -3.97
CA ASN A 163 -8.19 2.84 -2.82
C ASN A 163 -7.58 3.34 -1.49
N VAL A 164 -6.26 3.46 -1.42
CA VAL A 164 -5.57 4.03 -0.24
C VAL A 164 -5.89 5.50 -0.05
N ASN A 165 -5.91 6.30 -1.12
CA ASN A 165 -6.27 7.72 -1.05
C ASN A 165 -7.68 7.92 -0.47
N LEU A 166 -8.65 7.12 -0.91
CA LEU A 166 -10.02 7.19 -0.40
C LEU A 166 -10.12 6.67 1.04
N TYR A 167 -9.44 5.55 1.33
CA TYR A 167 -9.41 5.01 2.69
C TYR A 167 -8.85 6.04 3.69
N THR A 168 -7.71 6.64 3.37
CA THR A 168 -7.06 7.64 4.24
C THR A 168 -7.94 8.88 4.42
N ALA A 169 -8.55 9.38 3.34
CA ALA A 169 -9.47 10.52 3.41
C ALA A 169 -10.69 10.21 4.28
N GLY A 170 -11.19 8.97 4.25
CA GLY A 170 -12.34 8.52 5.04
C GLY A 170 -12.03 8.20 6.50
N HIS A 171 -10.74 8.15 6.88
CA HIS A 171 -10.30 7.76 8.24
C HIS A 171 -9.43 8.83 8.93
N GLY A 172 -9.40 10.07 8.40
CA GLY A 172 -8.63 11.16 9.00
C GLY A 172 -7.12 10.98 8.88
N LEU A 173 -6.67 10.18 7.91
CA LEU A 173 -5.28 9.99 7.54
C LEU A 173 -4.94 10.84 6.31
N ARG A 174 -3.65 10.93 6.01
CA ARG A 174 -3.11 11.67 4.88
C ARG A 174 -2.40 10.74 3.91
N SER A 175 -2.51 11.02 2.62
CA SER A 175 -1.76 10.29 1.59
C SER A 175 -1.43 11.15 0.38
N ILE A 176 -0.44 10.69 -0.39
CA ILE A 176 -0.11 11.22 -1.72
C ILE A 176 0.46 10.10 -2.59
N THR A 177 -0.08 9.97 -3.79
CA THR A 177 0.47 9.09 -4.83
C THR A 177 1.64 9.77 -5.54
N ARG A 178 2.74 9.04 -5.77
CA ARG A 178 3.98 9.58 -6.33
C ARG A 178 4.55 8.66 -7.42
N GLY A 179 5.18 9.28 -8.44
CA GLY A 179 5.84 8.56 -9.52
C GLY A 179 7.37 8.57 -9.44
N SER A 180 7.98 9.56 -8.77
CA SER A 180 9.44 9.71 -8.71
C SER A 180 10.04 8.83 -7.62
N VAL A 181 10.70 7.76 -8.02
CA VAL A 181 11.37 6.79 -7.14
C VAL A 181 12.75 6.48 -7.73
N PRO A 182 13.82 6.39 -6.92
CA PRO A 182 15.12 5.92 -7.38
C PRO A 182 15.07 4.39 -7.61
N GLU A 183 14.45 3.99 -8.73
CA GLU A 183 14.09 2.58 -9.02
C GLU A 183 15.29 1.64 -8.97
N ALA A 184 16.43 2.02 -9.57
CA ALA A 184 17.59 1.14 -9.64
C ALA A 184 18.15 0.83 -8.24
N GLU A 185 18.28 1.84 -7.39
CA GLU A 185 18.76 1.70 -6.02
C GLU A 185 17.77 0.91 -5.15
N LEU A 186 16.47 1.16 -5.33
CA LEU A 186 15.43 0.44 -4.60
C LEU A 186 15.43 -1.05 -4.95
N LEU A 187 15.43 -1.40 -6.22
CA LEU A 187 15.47 -2.79 -6.67
C LEU A 187 16.74 -3.50 -6.19
N ALA A 188 17.90 -2.84 -6.31
CA ALA A 188 19.17 -3.38 -5.84
C ALA A 188 19.15 -3.66 -4.33
N ALA A 189 18.64 -2.74 -3.52
CA ALA A 189 18.53 -2.91 -2.07
C ALA A 189 17.61 -4.08 -1.68
N LEU A 190 16.56 -4.34 -2.45
CA LEU A 190 15.62 -5.45 -2.24
C LEU A 190 16.08 -6.76 -2.88
N GLY A 191 17.21 -6.77 -3.61
CA GLY A 191 17.68 -7.96 -4.34
C GLY A 191 16.74 -8.38 -5.47
N LEU A 192 16.05 -7.42 -6.09
CA LEU A 192 15.08 -7.67 -7.16
C LEU A 192 15.69 -7.35 -8.53
N GLU A 193 15.61 -8.30 -9.45
CA GLU A 193 16.17 -8.18 -10.79
C GLU A 193 15.35 -7.22 -11.66
N PRO A 194 15.97 -6.16 -12.26
CA PRO A 194 15.26 -5.20 -13.13
C PRO A 194 14.62 -5.80 -14.37
N ALA A 195 15.13 -6.94 -14.85
CA ALA A 195 14.52 -7.68 -15.96
C ALA A 195 13.13 -8.21 -15.60
N ARG A 196 12.90 -8.52 -14.33
CA ARG A 196 11.64 -9.04 -13.81
C ARG A 196 10.77 -7.95 -13.18
N TRP A 197 11.36 -7.07 -12.38
CA TRP A 197 10.66 -6.13 -11.53
C TRP A 197 10.82 -4.68 -11.97
N PHE A 198 9.80 -3.88 -11.74
CA PHE A 198 9.87 -2.42 -11.84
C PHE A 198 8.92 -1.75 -10.84
N VAL A 199 9.18 -0.48 -10.55
CA VAL A 199 8.30 0.34 -9.72
C VAL A 199 7.16 0.88 -10.61
N ALA A 200 5.92 0.49 -10.30
CA ALA A 200 4.75 1.03 -11.00
C ALA A 200 4.33 2.38 -10.42
N LEU A 201 4.22 2.48 -9.09
CA LEU A 201 3.92 3.71 -8.35
C LEU A 201 4.49 3.61 -6.93
N ALA A 202 4.52 4.75 -6.24
CA ALA A 202 4.74 4.84 -4.80
C ALA A 202 3.67 5.72 -4.16
N GLN A 203 3.53 5.62 -2.84
CA GLN A 203 2.56 6.37 -2.08
C GLN A 203 3.05 6.62 -0.66
N THR A 204 2.89 7.85 -0.18
CA THR A 204 3.21 8.21 1.19
C THR A 204 1.93 8.24 2.01
N VAL A 205 1.96 7.70 3.22
CA VAL A 205 0.81 7.61 4.13
C VAL A 205 1.23 8.00 5.54
N GLY A 206 0.37 8.76 6.23
CA GLY A 206 0.61 9.17 7.61
C GLY A 206 -0.54 9.98 8.21
N LYS A 207 -0.21 10.79 9.21
CA LYS A 207 -1.13 11.67 9.95
C LYS A 207 -0.81 13.13 9.75
#